data_ba4f5979929fbef031434c5360129411
#
_entry.id   ba4f5979929fbef031434c5360129411
#
_cell.length_a   1.000
_cell.length_b   1.000
_cell.length_c   1.000
_cell.angle_alpha   90.00
_cell.angle_beta   90.00
_cell.angle_gamma   90.00
#
_symmetry.space_group_name_H-M   'P 1'
#
loop_
_entity.id
_entity.type
_entity.pdbx_description
1 polymer ?
#
loop_
_entity_poly.entity_id
_entity_poly.type
_entity_poly.pdbx_seq_one_letter_code
_entity_poly.pdbx_strand_id
1 'polypeptide(L)'
;DVYKRQTWGWANGFAETKGGKKVVAVDYGAKRNILRSLASAGCQVTVVPATATAEDILRHQPDGVFLSNGPGDPAATAAYAVPAIQGVMQAGVPIFGICLGHQLLATALGGKTYKLERGHRGANQPVKDLTTGKVEITSQNHGFAVDEKSLPEGVEVTHVSLFDGSNEGIAAPAKKVFSVQYHPEASPGPSDSAYLFTRFVELMG
;
A
#
# COMPACT_ATOMS: atom_id res chain seq x y z
N ASP A 1 20.62 -1.79 -11.44
CA ASP A 1 20.68 -0.31 -11.49
C ASP A 1 19.92 0.24 -10.32
N VAL A 2 20.65 0.97 -9.47
CA VAL A 2 20.06 1.65 -8.31
C VAL A 2 19.18 2.78 -8.84
N TYR A 3 17.88 2.72 -8.59
CA TYR A 3 16.99 3.85 -8.86
C TYR A 3 17.51 5.05 -8.08
N LYS A 4 17.85 6.13 -8.79
CA LYS A 4 18.34 7.36 -8.17
C LYS A 4 17.28 7.88 -7.18
N ARG A 5 17.73 8.39 -6.04
CA ARG A 5 16.89 9.21 -5.15
C ARG A 5 16.10 10.19 -5.99
N GLN A 6 14.80 9.99 -6.06
CA GLN A 6 13.90 10.93 -6.75
C GLN A 6 13.11 11.67 -5.69
N THR A 7 13.23 12.97 -5.71
CA THR A 7 12.41 13.88 -4.92
C THR A 7 11.18 14.25 -5.72
N TRP A 8 9.99 14.05 -5.14
CA TRP A 8 8.71 14.26 -5.81
C TRP A 8 7.98 15.45 -5.18
N GLY A 9 7.38 16.30 -6.00
CA GLY A 9 6.58 17.45 -5.55
C GLY A 9 5.35 17.69 -6.43
N TRP A 10 4.35 18.38 -5.88
CA TRP A 10 3.04 18.57 -6.52
C TRP A 10 3.05 19.45 -7.77
N ALA A 11 3.82 20.53 -7.77
CA ALA A 11 3.63 21.58 -8.78
C ALA A 11 4.50 21.45 -10.04
N ASN A 12 5.74 20.96 -9.95
CA ASN A 12 6.71 21.00 -11.06
C ASN A 12 7.56 19.74 -11.19
N GLY A 13 7.02 18.59 -10.82
CA GLY A 13 7.64 17.29 -11.08
C GLY A 13 8.68 16.82 -10.07
N PHE A 14 9.52 17.67 -9.50
CA PHE A 14 10.54 17.25 -8.53
C PHE A 14 10.87 18.39 -7.59
N ALA A 15 10.67 18.22 -6.28
CA ALA A 15 11.12 19.11 -5.25
C ALA A 15 11.88 18.34 -4.18
N GLU A 16 13.01 18.88 -3.70
CA GLU A 16 13.70 18.32 -2.54
C GLU A 16 12.91 18.67 -1.28
N THR A 17 12.32 17.65 -0.63
CA THR A 17 11.83 17.81 0.73
C THR A 17 13.02 17.71 1.68
N LYS A 18 13.44 18.83 2.23
CA LYS A 18 14.44 18.87 3.30
C LYS A 18 13.71 18.59 4.63
N GLY A 19 14.06 17.50 5.26
CA GLY A 19 13.39 17.01 6.47
C GLY A 19 12.14 16.21 6.16
N GLY A 20 11.65 15.44 7.12
CA GLY A 20 10.48 14.58 6.99
C GLY A 20 10.82 13.09 7.09
N LYS A 21 9.78 12.25 7.12
CA LYS A 21 9.93 10.81 7.27
C LYS A 21 10.56 10.18 6.04
N LYS A 22 11.54 9.32 6.24
CA LYS A 22 12.19 8.54 5.19
C LYS A 22 11.32 7.35 4.83
N VAL A 23 10.78 7.33 3.62
CA VAL A 23 9.98 6.22 3.11
C VAL A 23 10.71 5.53 1.99
N VAL A 24 10.88 4.22 2.10
CA VAL A 24 11.29 3.37 0.98
C VAL A 24 10.04 2.82 0.31
N ALA A 25 9.83 3.17 -0.96
CA ALA A 25 8.75 2.67 -1.78
C ALA A 25 9.27 1.52 -2.66
N VAL A 26 8.69 0.33 -2.51
CA VAL A 26 8.98 -0.82 -3.36
C VAL A 26 8.10 -0.72 -4.61
N ASP A 27 8.73 -0.67 -5.78
CA ASP A 27 8.08 -0.42 -7.06
C ASP A 27 7.67 -1.72 -7.76
N TYR A 28 6.42 -2.14 -7.57
CA TYR A 28 5.81 -3.26 -8.31
C TYR A 28 5.12 -2.80 -9.61
N GLY A 29 5.20 -1.54 -9.96
CA GLY A 29 4.51 -0.87 -11.06
C GLY A 29 3.79 0.40 -10.57
N ALA A 30 4.48 1.19 -9.77
CA ALA A 30 3.93 2.32 -9.03
C ALA A 30 3.36 3.41 -9.93
N LYS A 31 2.12 3.82 -9.68
CA LYS A 31 1.59 5.07 -10.23
C LYS A 31 2.36 6.25 -9.64
N ARG A 32 2.83 7.14 -10.50
CA ARG A 32 3.58 8.34 -10.08
C ARG A 32 2.83 9.21 -9.06
N ASN A 33 1.49 9.21 -9.12
CA ASN A 33 0.69 9.98 -8.19
C ASN A 33 0.76 9.46 -6.74
N ILE A 34 1.03 8.18 -6.53
CA ILE A 34 1.31 7.62 -5.21
C ILE A 34 2.56 8.26 -4.60
N LEU A 35 3.65 8.31 -5.39
CA LEU A 35 4.91 8.91 -4.93
C LEU A 35 4.76 10.41 -4.63
N ARG A 36 3.95 11.12 -5.45
CA ARG A 36 3.58 12.51 -5.19
C ARG A 36 2.76 12.67 -3.91
N SER A 37 1.82 11.77 -3.66
CA SER A 37 0.99 11.80 -2.44
C SER A 37 1.84 11.58 -1.19
N LEU A 38 2.79 10.63 -1.22
CA LEU A 38 3.76 10.44 -0.13
C LEU A 38 4.62 11.69 0.10
N ALA A 39 5.15 12.29 -0.97
CA ALA A 39 5.94 13.52 -0.88
C ALA A 39 5.12 14.69 -0.33
N SER A 40 3.85 14.81 -0.76
CA SER A 40 2.93 15.85 -0.27
C SER A 40 2.57 15.67 1.20
N ALA A 41 2.58 14.44 1.70
CA ALA A 41 2.43 14.14 3.13
C ALA A 41 3.72 14.40 3.93
N GLY A 42 4.78 14.94 3.29
CA GLY A 42 6.04 15.29 3.95
C GLY A 42 7.11 14.19 3.95
N CYS A 43 6.94 13.13 3.16
CA CYS A 43 7.91 12.04 3.11
C CYS A 43 9.07 12.32 2.15
N GLN A 44 10.27 11.89 2.54
CA GLN A 44 11.41 11.71 1.63
C GLN A 44 11.32 10.30 1.04
N VAL A 45 10.99 10.19 -0.24
CA VAL A 45 10.73 8.90 -0.88
C VAL A 45 11.97 8.40 -1.61
N THR A 46 12.43 7.21 -1.26
CA THR A 46 13.43 6.43 -2.00
C THR A 46 12.72 5.26 -2.68
N VAL A 47 12.82 5.16 -4.00
CA VAL A 47 12.20 4.05 -4.76
C VAL A 47 13.21 2.95 -4.97
N VAL A 48 12.82 1.71 -4.66
CA VAL A 48 13.62 0.50 -4.89
C VAL A 48 12.87 -0.46 -5.82
N PRO A 49 13.58 -1.32 -6.57
CA PRO A 49 12.94 -2.26 -7.48
C PRO A 49 12.11 -3.32 -6.73
N ALA A 50 11.14 -3.92 -7.41
CA ALA A 50 10.27 -4.97 -6.89
C ALA A 50 11.02 -6.16 -6.28
N THR A 51 12.23 -6.43 -6.76
CA THR A 51 13.09 -7.54 -6.32
C THR A 51 14.02 -7.18 -5.16
N ALA A 52 13.92 -5.96 -4.60
CA ALA A 52 14.72 -5.54 -3.46
C ALA A 52 14.49 -6.48 -2.26
N THR A 53 15.57 -6.93 -1.66
CA THR A 53 15.52 -7.74 -0.43
C THR A 53 15.20 -6.88 0.80
N ALA A 54 14.85 -7.51 1.92
CA ALA A 54 14.68 -6.78 3.18
C ALA A 54 15.96 -5.99 3.56
N GLU A 55 17.14 -6.56 3.35
CA GLU A 55 18.42 -5.90 3.58
C GLU A 55 18.60 -4.68 2.67
N ASP A 56 18.26 -4.80 1.38
CA ASP A 56 18.29 -3.69 0.43
C ASP A 56 17.39 -2.53 0.87
N ILE A 57 16.21 -2.83 1.39
CA ILE A 57 15.26 -1.85 1.88
C ILE A 57 15.78 -1.20 3.17
N LEU A 58 16.17 -2.02 4.15
CA LEU A 58 16.55 -1.57 5.49
C LEU A 58 17.88 -0.79 5.53
N ARG A 59 18.79 -1.01 4.57
CA ARG A 59 20.03 -0.22 4.45
C ARG A 59 19.78 1.29 4.28
N HIS A 60 18.59 1.67 3.78
CA HIS A 60 18.21 3.07 3.66
C HIS A 60 17.71 3.68 4.98
N GLN A 61 17.66 2.89 6.06
CA GLN A 61 17.18 3.32 7.38
C GLN A 61 15.80 4.01 7.29
N PRO A 62 14.78 3.35 6.70
CA PRO A 62 13.48 3.96 6.53
C PRO A 62 12.74 4.11 7.86
N ASP A 63 11.99 5.20 8.00
CA ASP A 63 10.97 5.37 9.04
C ASP A 63 9.72 4.55 8.70
N GLY A 64 9.46 4.31 7.41
CA GLY A 64 8.37 3.47 6.92
C GLY A 64 8.66 2.90 5.53
N VAL A 65 7.96 1.82 5.20
CA VAL A 65 8.03 1.15 3.89
C VAL A 65 6.68 1.18 3.21
N PHE A 66 6.68 1.56 1.95
CA PHE A 66 5.49 1.60 1.13
C PHE A 66 5.53 0.51 0.05
N LEU A 67 4.45 -0.28 -0.06
CA LEU A 67 4.28 -1.32 -1.07
C LEU A 67 3.34 -0.80 -2.16
N SER A 68 3.86 -0.59 -3.36
CA SER A 68 3.10 0.03 -4.44
C SER A 68 2.02 -0.89 -5.03
N ASN A 69 1.14 -0.28 -5.80
CA ASN A 69 0.33 -0.99 -6.77
C ASN A 69 1.20 -1.64 -7.84
N GLY A 70 0.62 -2.54 -8.61
CA GLY A 70 1.28 -3.19 -9.75
C GLY A 70 0.31 -4.07 -10.53
N PRO A 71 0.70 -4.51 -11.72
CA PRO A 71 -0.10 -5.40 -12.55
C PRO A 71 0.10 -6.87 -12.17
N GLY A 72 -0.80 -7.71 -12.67
CA GLY A 72 -0.61 -9.16 -12.71
C GLY A 72 -1.20 -9.93 -11.54
N ASP A 73 -0.80 -11.18 -11.45
CA ASP A 73 -1.20 -12.11 -10.41
C ASP A 73 -0.31 -11.92 -9.18
N PRO A 74 -0.90 -11.64 -7.98
CA PRO A 74 -0.13 -11.49 -6.76
C PRO A 74 0.70 -12.72 -6.39
N ALA A 75 0.27 -13.93 -6.78
CA ALA A 75 1.02 -15.16 -6.49
C ALA A 75 2.39 -15.18 -7.17
N ALA A 76 2.50 -14.67 -8.39
CA ALA A 76 3.77 -14.61 -9.11
C ALA A 76 4.75 -13.64 -8.44
N THR A 77 4.25 -12.50 -7.96
CA THR A 77 5.06 -11.47 -7.28
C THR A 77 5.43 -11.91 -5.85
N ALA A 78 4.55 -12.64 -5.19
CA ALA A 78 4.71 -13.08 -3.79
C ALA A 78 6.00 -13.89 -3.57
N ALA A 79 6.44 -14.66 -4.57
CA ALA A 79 7.62 -15.53 -4.45
C ALA A 79 8.89 -14.77 -3.99
N TYR A 80 9.06 -13.52 -4.42
CA TYR A 80 10.20 -12.68 -4.04
C TYR A 80 9.81 -11.53 -3.10
N ALA A 81 8.58 -11.03 -3.17
CA ALA A 81 8.13 -9.91 -2.37
C ALA A 81 7.84 -10.30 -0.91
N VAL A 82 7.23 -11.46 -0.68
CA VAL A 82 6.81 -11.89 0.67
C VAL A 82 8.00 -12.01 1.63
N PRO A 83 9.12 -12.67 1.29
CA PRO A 83 10.27 -12.72 2.19
C PRO A 83 10.82 -11.32 2.55
N ALA A 84 10.84 -10.39 1.59
CA ALA A 84 11.29 -9.02 1.84
C ALA A 84 10.34 -8.27 2.78
N ILE A 85 9.02 -8.39 2.58
CA ILE A 85 8.00 -7.78 3.44
C ILE A 85 8.09 -8.34 4.86
N GLN A 86 8.23 -9.65 5.01
CA GLN A 86 8.37 -10.30 6.30
C GLN A 86 9.63 -9.82 7.05
N GLY A 87 10.76 -9.67 6.36
CA GLY A 87 11.98 -9.12 6.95
C GLY A 87 11.82 -7.68 7.43
N VAL A 88 11.10 -6.84 6.68
CA VAL A 88 10.78 -5.47 7.08
C VAL A 88 9.84 -5.45 8.31
N MET A 89 8.82 -6.31 8.34
CA MET A 89 7.94 -6.45 9.52
C MET A 89 8.70 -6.88 10.76
N GLN A 90 9.62 -7.86 10.64
CA GLN A 90 10.46 -8.33 11.74
C GLN A 90 11.36 -7.22 12.29
N ALA A 91 11.80 -6.30 11.45
CA ALA A 91 12.54 -5.12 11.86
C ALA A 91 11.68 -4.04 12.56
N GLY A 92 10.37 -4.24 12.65
CA GLY A 92 9.44 -3.33 13.30
C GLY A 92 9.17 -2.02 12.54
N VAL A 93 9.51 -1.96 11.26
CA VAL A 93 9.29 -0.79 10.41
C VAL A 93 7.83 -0.77 9.94
N PRO A 94 7.11 0.36 10.11
CA PRO A 94 5.74 0.52 9.63
C PRO A 94 5.60 0.30 8.13
N ILE A 95 4.50 -0.38 7.72
CA ILE A 95 4.23 -0.66 6.30
C ILE A 95 2.84 -0.18 5.91
N PHE A 96 2.75 0.49 4.75
CA PHE A 96 1.51 0.80 4.06
C PHE A 96 1.53 0.20 2.65
N GLY A 97 0.45 -0.51 2.26
CA GLY A 97 0.32 -1.15 0.96
C GLY A 97 -0.93 -0.72 0.19
N ILE A 98 -0.81 -0.58 -1.13
CA ILE A 98 -1.92 -0.23 -2.03
C ILE A 98 -2.06 -1.28 -3.14
N CYS A 99 -3.29 -1.74 -3.38
CA CYS A 99 -3.69 -2.64 -4.46
C CYS A 99 -2.87 -3.95 -4.46
N LEU A 100 -1.90 -4.12 -5.37
CA LEU A 100 -0.99 -5.28 -5.32
C LEU A 100 -0.22 -5.32 -4.00
N GLY A 101 0.24 -4.17 -3.49
CA GLY A 101 0.91 -4.07 -2.19
C GLY A 101 0.05 -4.53 -1.02
N HIS A 102 -1.27 -4.30 -1.08
CA HIS A 102 -2.23 -4.84 -0.11
C HIS A 102 -2.30 -6.37 -0.16
N GLN A 103 -2.40 -6.94 -1.36
CA GLN A 103 -2.46 -8.38 -1.57
C GLN A 103 -1.17 -9.08 -1.10
N LEU A 104 -0.02 -8.48 -1.40
CA LEU A 104 1.29 -8.99 -0.96
C LEU A 104 1.48 -8.90 0.56
N LEU A 105 1.02 -7.80 1.17
CA LEU A 105 1.04 -7.65 2.63
C LEU A 105 0.16 -8.69 3.32
N ALA A 106 -1.06 -8.90 2.82
CA ALA A 106 -1.95 -9.95 3.32
C ALA A 106 -1.30 -11.34 3.24
N THR A 107 -0.65 -11.64 2.11
CA THR A 107 0.07 -12.91 1.92
C THR A 107 1.26 -13.04 2.89
N ALA A 108 2.02 -11.97 3.09
CA ALA A 108 3.14 -11.95 4.04
C ALA A 108 2.71 -12.14 5.49
N LEU A 109 1.48 -11.73 5.83
CA LEU A 109 0.84 -11.96 7.12
C LEU A 109 0.29 -13.38 7.28
N GLY A 110 0.24 -14.19 6.21
CA GLY A 110 -0.26 -15.57 6.21
C GLY A 110 -1.64 -15.76 5.60
N GLY A 111 -2.24 -14.70 5.08
CA GLY A 111 -3.50 -14.73 4.35
C GLY A 111 -3.35 -15.26 2.92
N LYS A 112 -4.47 -15.38 2.23
CA LYS A 112 -4.54 -15.84 0.83
C LYS A 112 -5.27 -14.82 -0.03
N THR A 113 -5.02 -14.88 -1.32
CA THR A 113 -5.76 -14.11 -2.33
C THR A 113 -6.54 -15.06 -3.25
N TYR A 114 -7.59 -14.53 -3.85
CA TYR A 114 -8.38 -15.26 -4.84
C TYR A 114 -8.71 -14.35 -6.02
N LYS A 115 -8.97 -14.93 -7.16
CA LYS A 115 -9.39 -14.21 -8.36
C LYS A 115 -10.88 -13.93 -8.29
N LEU A 116 -11.26 -12.67 -8.46
CA LEU A 116 -12.67 -12.27 -8.57
C LEU A 116 -13.26 -12.74 -9.90
N GLU A 117 -14.52 -13.15 -9.91
CA GLU A 117 -15.24 -13.44 -11.16
C GLU A 117 -15.34 -12.20 -12.05
N ARG A 118 -15.64 -11.07 -11.42
CA ARG A 118 -15.62 -9.73 -12.05
C ARG A 118 -14.71 -8.85 -11.21
N GLY A 119 -13.61 -8.41 -11.81
CA GLY A 119 -12.72 -7.46 -11.13
C GLY A 119 -13.40 -6.10 -10.93
N HIS A 120 -12.95 -5.35 -9.94
CA HIS A 120 -13.42 -3.99 -9.69
C HIS A 120 -12.65 -3.00 -10.56
N ARG A 121 -13.38 -2.22 -11.35
CA ARG A 121 -12.81 -1.20 -12.24
C ARG A 121 -13.71 0.02 -12.29
N GLY A 122 -13.10 1.20 -12.12
CA GLY A 122 -13.78 2.48 -12.16
C GLY A 122 -13.51 3.36 -10.95
N ALA A 123 -13.99 4.60 -11.01
CA ALA A 123 -13.79 5.62 -9.98
C ALA A 123 -15.07 5.86 -9.13
N ASN A 124 -15.98 4.91 -9.10
CA ASN A 124 -17.28 4.98 -8.43
C ASN A 124 -17.54 3.76 -7.54
N GLN A 125 -16.53 3.21 -6.95
CA GLN A 125 -16.61 2.01 -6.12
C GLN A 125 -16.83 2.40 -4.66
N PRO A 126 -18.02 2.15 -4.07
CA PRO A 126 -18.30 2.48 -2.68
C PRO A 126 -17.66 1.44 -1.76
N VAL A 127 -16.88 1.93 -0.81
CA VAL A 127 -16.21 1.12 0.22
C VAL A 127 -16.62 1.60 1.59
N LYS A 128 -16.95 0.69 2.48
CA LYS A 128 -17.23 1.00 3.88
C LYS A 128 -15.98 0.83 4.73
N ASP A 129 -15.56 1.89 5.38
CA ASP A 129 -14.59 1.83 6.47
C ASP A 129 -15.29 1.30 7.73
N LEU A 130 -14.91 0.12 8.16
CA LEU A 130 -15.46 -0.54 9.35
C LEU A 130 -15.00 0.11 10.65
N THR A 131 -13.90 0.84 10.62
CA THR A 131 -13.33 1.50 11.82
C THR A 131 -14.07 2.78 12.17
N THR A 132 -14.59 3.48 11.16
CA THR A 132 -15.32 4.76 11.34
C THR A 132 -16.81 4.65 10.99
N GLY A 133 -17.22 3.60 10.29
CA GLY A 133 -18.55 3.42 9.74
C GLY A 133 -18.86 4.29 8.51
N LYS A 134 -17.90 5.07 8.01
CA LYS A 134 -18.07 5.93 6.85
C LYS A 134 -18.04 5.13 5.56
N VAL A 135 -18.72 5.68 4.54
CA VAL A 135 -18.64 5.18 3.15
C VAL A 135 -17.83 6.18 2.35
N GLU A 136 -16.84 5.66 1.64
CA GLU A 136 -15.97 6.40 0.73
C GLU A 136 -16.21 5.95 -0.69
N ILE A 137 -16.17 6.87 -1.64
CA ILE A 137 -16.16 6.53 -3.06
C ILE A 137 -14.71 6.40 -3.49
N THR A 138 -14.37 5.26 -4.07
CA THR A 138 -12.98 4.91 -4.37
C THR A 138 -12.75 4.64 -5.85
N SER A 139 -11.49 4.79 -6.27
CA SER A 139 -11.00 4.37 -7.57
C SER A 139 -10.37 2.98 -7.45
N GLN A 140 -10.78 2.06 -8.33
CA GLN A 140 -10.30 0.67 -8.29
C GLN A 140 -9.93 0.15 -9.68
N ASN A 141 -8.95 -0.71 -9.74
CA ASN A 141 -8.58 -1.47 -10.93
C ASN A 141 -7.83 -2.75 -10.52
N HIS A 142 -8.57 -3.76 -10.10
CA HIS A 142 -7.99 -5.04 -9.70
C HIS A 142 -8.87 -6.23 -10.07
N GLY A 143 -8.26 -7.41 -10.22
CA GLY A 143 -8.94 -8.68 -10.52
C GLY A 143 -8.77 -9.73 -9.42
N PHE A 144 -8.06 -9.40 -8.35
CA PHE A 144 -7.83 -10.29 -7.19
C PHE A 144 -8.24 -9.56 -5.92
N ALA A 145 -8.66 -10.31 -4.92
CA ALA A 145 -8.97 -9.81 -3.58
C ALA A 145 -8.36 -10.72 -2.50
N VAL A 146 -8.25 -10.19 -1.29
CA VAL A 146 -7.82 -10.94 -0.11
C VAL A 146 -9.00 -11.76 0.41
N ASP A 147 -8.76 -13.04 0.67
CA ASP A 147 -9.72 -13.91 1.35
C ASP A 147 -9.67 -13.63 2.86
N GLU A 148 -10.67 -12.91 3.36
CA GLU A 148 -10.75 -12.53 4.77
C GLU A 148 -10.76 -13.72 5.73
N LYS A 149 -11.33 -14.86 5.30
CA LYS A 149 -11.41 -16.08 6.10
C LYS A 149 -10.04 -16.74 6.29
N SER A 150 -9.08 -16.40 5.45
CA SER A 150 -7.71 -16.89 5.54
C SER A 150 -6.81 -16.06 6.45
N LEU A 151 -7.28 -14.89 6.90
CA LEU A 151 -6.47 -13.98 7.70
C LEU A 151 -6.22 -14.56 9.10
N PRO A 152 -4.98 -14.54 9.59
CA PRO A 152 -4.66 -15.05 10.92
C PRO A 152 -5.13 -14.09 12.02
N GLU A 153 -5.13 -14.58 13.25
CA GLU A 153 -5.39 -13.79 14.44
C GLU A 153 -4.47 -12.56 14.51
N GLY A 154 -5.03 -11.41 14.90
CA GLY A 154 -4.32 -10.12 14.98
C GLY A 154 -4.27 -9.36 13.65
N VAL A 155 -4.86 -9.88 12.58
CA VAL A 155 -5.11 -9.14 11.33
C VAL A 155 -6.59 -8.81 11.24
N GLU A 156 -6.90 -7.52 11.19
CA GLU A 156 -8.25 -6.99 11.19
C GLU A 156 -8.66 -6.58 9.77
N VAL A 157 -9.90 -6.87 9.38
CA VAL A 157 -10.53 -6.31 8.18
C VAL A 157 -10.97 -4.89 8.51
N THR A 158 -10.48 -3.92 7.76
CA THR A 158 -10.77 -2.49 7.99
C THR A 158 -11.75 -1.90 6.99
N HIS A 159 -11.79 -2.44 5.78
CA HIS A 159 -12.63 -1.92 4.70
C HIS A 159 -13.27 -3.06 3.90
N VAL A 160 -14.49 -2.85 3.45
CA VAL A 160 -15.24 -3.80 2.61
C VAL A 160 -15.95 -3.10 1.46
N SER A 161 -16.01 -3.75 0.30
CA SER A 161 -16.80 -3.32 -0.84
C SER A 161 -18.29 -3.39 -0.53
N LEU A 162 -19.05 -2.33 -0.86
CA LEU A 162 -20.49 -2.35 -0.71
C LEU A 162 -21.21 -3.03 -1.91
N PHE A 163 -20.47 -3.39 -2.96
CA PHE A 163 -21.04 -4.09 -4.09
C PHE A 163 -21.12 -5.60 -3.87
N ASP A 164 -20.10 -6.21 -3.29
CA ASP A 164 -19.99 -7.67 -3.17
C ASP A 164 -19.45 -8.16 -1.82
N GLY A 165 -19.13 -7.25 -0.91
CA GLY A 165 -18.59 -7.59 0.41
C GLY A 165 -17.13 -8.04 0.41
N SER A 166 -16.42 -7.96 -0.71
CA SER A 166 -15.01 -8.34 -0.76
C SER A 166 -14.14 -7.44 0.12
N ASN A 167 -13.02 -7.98 0.58
CA ASN A 167 -12.05 -7.26 1.40
C ASN A 167 -11.43 -6.10 0.61
N GLU A 168 -11.45 -4.92 1.20
CA GLU A 168 -10.90 -3.69 0.63
C GLU A 168 -9.82 -3.06 1.51
N GLY A 169 -9.53 -3.65 2.66
CA GLY A 169 -8.48 -3.17 3.55
C GLY A 169 -8.26 -4.05 4.77
N ILE A 170 -7.02 -4.10 5.22
CA ILE A 170 -6.59 -4.81 6.43
C ILE A 170 -5.65 -3.96 7.27
N ALA A 171 -5.57 -4.27 8.55
CA ALA A 171 -4.56 -3.76 9.47
C ALA A 171 -4.06 -4.86 10.41
N ALA A 172 -2.81 -4.78 10.81
CA ALA A 172 -2.24 -5.54 11.91
C ALA A 172 -1.52 -4.55 12.86
N PRO A 173 -2.25 -3.95 13.81
CA PRO A 173 -1.74 -2.84 14.63
C PRO A 173 -0.49 -3.20 15.42
N ALA A 174 -0.41 -4.41 15.97
CA ALA A 174 0.76 -4.91 16.71
C ALA A 174 2.04 -4.95 15.84
N LYS A 175 1.89 -5.05 14.53
CA LYS A 175 2.99 -5.05 13.55
C LYS A 175 3.20 -3.69 12.89
N LYS A 176 2.38 -2.69 13.23
CA LYS A 176 2.38 -1.35 12.61
C LYS A 176 2.20 -1.39 11.10
N VAL A 177 1.28 -2.22 10.60
CA VAL A 177 1.02 -2.34 9.17
C VAL A 177 -0.46 -2.17 8.85
N PHE A 178 -0.74 -1.55 7.72
CA PHE A 178 -2.10 -1.48 7.15
C PHE A 178 -2.04 -1.38 5.63
N SER A 179 -3.14 -1.69 4.97
CA SER A 179 -3.22 -1.61 3.52
C SER A 179 -4.65 -1.50 3.03
N VAL A 180 -4.81 -0.98 1.80
CA VAL A 180 -6.09 -0.87 1.10
C VAL A 180 -6.00 -1.42 -0.31
N GLN A 181 -7.09 -2.02 -0.79
CA GLN A 181 -7.18 -2.61 -2.11
C GLN A 181 -7.40 -1.56 -3.20
N TYR A 182 -8.07 -0.47 -2.88
CA TYR A 182 -8.37 0.64 -3.78
C TYR A 182 -7.20 1.63 -3.88
N HIS A 183 -7.37 2.67 -4.71
CA HIS A 183 -6.36 3.67 -5.04
C HIS A 183 -6.65 5.02 -4.35
N PRO A 184 -6.16 5.28 -3.12
CA PRO A 184 -6.41 6.54 -2.41
C PRO A 184 -5.71 7.74 -3.04
N GLU A 185 -4.72 7.52 -3.89
CA GLU A 185 -4.06 8.54 -4.68
C GLU A 185 -4.93 9.08 -5.81
N ALA A 186 -6.03 8.39 -6.14
CA ALA A 186 -6.94 8.74 -7.23
C ALA A 186 -6.23 9.00 -8.58
N SER A 187 -6.58 10.06 -9.28
CA SER A 187 -5.97 10.52 -10.54
C SER A 187 -5.97 9.45 -11.66
N PRO A 188 -7.15 9.26 -12.31
CA PRO A 188 -8.42 9.93 -12.02
C PRO A 188 -9.18 9.28 -10.85
N GLY A 189 -10.05 10.05 -10.22
CA GLY A 189 -10.99 9.55 -9.23
C GLY A 189 -11.15 10.45 -8.01
N PRO A 190 -12.04 10.07 -7.08
CA PRO A 190 -12.29 10.81 -5.84
C PRO A 190 -11.09 10.76 -4.89
N SER A 191 -10.96 11.81 -4.07
CA SER A 191 -9.86 11.99 -3.12
C SER A 191 -10.27 11.73 -1.66
N ASP A 192 -11.42 11.10 -1.45
CA ASP A 192 -12.00 10.84 -0.11
C ASP A 192 -11.02 10.14 0.82
N SER A 193 -10.19 9.25 0.27
CA SER A 193 -9.24 8.41 1.01
C SER A 193 -7.82 8.97 1.08
N ALA A 194 -7.58 10.21 0.63
CA ALA A 194 -6.23 10.81 0.61
C ALA A 194 -5.60 10.91 2.03
N TYR A 195 -6.42 10.94 3.08
CA TYR A 195 -5.98 10.96 4.48
C TYR A 195 -5.13 9.74 4.87
N LEU A 196 -5.20 8.63 4.13
CA LEU A 196 -4.42 7.42 4.42
C LEU A 196 -2.91 7.66 4.32
N PHE A 197 -2.46 8.60 3.48
CA PHE A 197 -1.06 8.99 3.42
C PHE A 197 -0.62 9.72 4.69
N THR A 198 -1.47 10.59 5.25
CA THR A 198 -1.24 11.25 6.55
C THR A 198 -1.24 10.24 7.68
N ARG A 199 -2.19 9.28 7.69
CA ARG A 199 -2.22 8.19 8.65
C ARG A 199 -0.93 7.36 8.63
N PHE A 200 -0.35 7.14 7.44
CA PHE A 200 0.93 6.45 7.34
C PHE A 200 2.08 7.25 7.98
N VAL A 201 2.11 8.57 7.77
CA VAL A 201 3.10 9.44 8.43
C VAL A 201 2.95 9.39 9.95
N GLU A 202 1.73 9.46 10.46
CA GLU A 202 1.44 9.36 11.90
C GLU A 202 1.87 8.02 12.49
N LEU A 203 1.74 6.92 11.74
CA LEU A 203 2.16 5.58 12.17
C LEU A 203 3.68 5.47 12.34
N MET A 204 4.43 6.30 11.64
CA MET A 204 5.90 6.36 11.75
C MET A 204 6.40 7.17 12.98
N GLY A 205 5.52 7.82 13.71
CA GLY A 205 5.84 8.57 14.95
C GLY A 205 6.28 9.99 14.71
#